data_7e110e6d6384504bb8c2291a24adbba4
#
_entry.id   7e110e6d6384504bb8c2291a24adbba4
#
_cell.length_a   1.000
_cell.length_b   1.000
_cell.length_c   1.000
_cell.angle_alpha   90.00
_cell.angle_beta   90.00
_cell.angle_gamma   90.00
#
_symmetry.space_group_name_H-M   'P 1'
#
loop_
_entity.id
_entity.type
_entity.pdbx_description
1 polymer ?
#
loop_
_entity_poly.entity_id
_entity_poly.type
_entity_poly.pdbx_seq_one_letter_code
_entity_poly.pdbx_strand_id
1 'polypeptide(L)'
;MLTRVLFAVVLRCGMASASSAEDVKVLALGITTHEVTQAELETGGALSAPHFNTPAIAYVLATNLKKGDVVEIALVNGETSLLKNAETLAEDQARYLLQAGKRSMPAGGWPEGSYQATLKITRDGKPLVGESSKPVPFD
;
A
#
# COMPACT_ATOMS: atom_id res chain seq x y z
N MET A 1 22.26 14.61 42.35
CA MET A 1 21.88 14.50 42.01
C MET A 1 21.26 14.62 41.45
N LEU A 2 21.29 14.48 41.25
CA LEU A 2 20.65 14.51 40.59
C LEU A 2 20.35 14.47 39.71
N THR A 3 20.45 14.35 39.62
CA THR A 3 20.05 14.42 38.72
C THR A 3 19.68 14.02 37.99
N ARG A 4 19.74 13.76 38.15
CA ARG A 4 19.16 13.44 37.35
C ARG A 4 18.59 13.49 36.71
N VAL A 5 18.53 13.63 36.71
CA VAL A 5 17.83 13.83 35.94
C VAL A 5 17.52 13.77 35.10
N LEU A 6 17.68 13.55 35.03
CA LEU A 6 17.29 13.57 34.11
C LEU A 6 16.97 13.19 33.44
N PHE A 7 16.91 12.93 33.46
CA PHE A 7 16.42 12.67 32.70
C PHE A 7 15.81 12.58 32.13
N ALA A 8 15.82 12.37 32.51
CA ALA A 8 15.01 12.37 31.94
C ALA A 8 14.59 12.72 31.19
N VAL A 9 14.78 12.75 31.07
CA VAL A 9 14.24 13.09 30.25
C VAL A 9 14.08 12.96 29.41
N VAL A 10 14.32 12.63 29.31
CA VAL A 10 14.04 12.51 28.49
C VAL A 10 13.57 12.25 27.95
N LEU A 11 13.49 11.89 27.99
CA LEU A 11 12.83 11.67 27.50
C LEU A 11 12.21 11.82 26.96
N ARG A 12 12.04 11.73 26.83
CA ARG A 12 11.21 11.77 26.22
C ARG A 12 11.01 12.35 25.37
N CYS A 13 11.29 12.53 25.09
CA CYS A 13 10.99 13.24 24.08
C CYS A 13 11.01 12.77 22.73
N GLY A 14 11.73 12.40 22.09
CA GLY A 14 11.78 11.87 20.78
C GLY A 14 10.63 11.02 20.33
N MET A 15 9.80 10.74 21.20
CA MET A 15 8.66 9.89 20.95
C MET A 15 7.66 10.49 19.99
N ALA A 16 7.60 11.79 19.89
CA ALA A 16 6.65 12.43 19.00
C ALA A 16 6.87 12.00 17.55
N SER A 17 8.11 11.87 17.12
CA SER A 17 8.38 11.49 15.75
C SER A 17 8.03 10.03 15.49
N ALA A 18 8.17 9.18 16.48
CA ALA A 18 7.77 7.78 16.31
C ALA A 18 6.26 7.65 16.17
N SER A 19 5.49 8.47 16.89
CA SER A 19 4.05 8.43 16.80
C SER A 19 3.52 8.75 15.43
N SER A 20 4.15 9.70 14.71
CA SER A 20 3.62 10.09 13.42
C SER A 20 3.73 8.95 12.40
N ALA A 21 4.73 8.08 12.52
CA ALA A 21 4.84 6.93 11.65
C ALA A 21 3.72 5.93 11.90
N GLU A 22 3.27 5.84 13.14
CA GLU A 22 2.22 4.90 13.51
C GLU A 22 0.85 5.34 13.05
N ASP A 23 0.71 6.60 12.66
CA ASP A 23 -0.57 7.11 12.19
C ASP A 23 -0.93 6.63 10.79
N VAL A 24 0.03 6.14 10.04
CA VAL A 24 -0.24 5.61 8.70
C VAL A 24 -0.96 4.28 8.84
N LYS A 25 -2.13 4.17 8.23
CA LYS A 25 -2.90 2.94 8.25
C LYS A 25 -3.25 2.53 6.84
N VAL A 26 -3.17 1.23 6.58
CA VAL A 26 -3.59 0.66 5.31
C VAL A 26 -5.01 0.17 5.51
N LEU A 27 -5.96 0.87 4.91
CA LEU A 27 -7.38 0.54 5.05
C LEU A 27 -7.79 -0.57 4.11
N ALA A 28 -7.15 -0.65 2.93
CA ALA A 28 -7.45 -1.69 1.96
C ALA A 28 -6.22 -1.95 1.10
N LEU A 29 -5.99 -3.21 0.79
CA LEU A 29 -4.89 -3.63 -0.06
C LEU A 29 -5.31 -4.93 -0.73
N GLY A 30 -5.35 -4.96 -2.06
CA GLY A 30 -5.81 -6.15 -2.75
C GLY A 30 -5.74 -6.06 -4.25
N ILE A 31 -6.40 -7.02 -4.90
CA ILE A 31 -6.45 -7.13 -6.35
C ILE A 31 -7.89 -7.33 -6.76
N THR A 32 -8.31 -6.62 -7.82
CA THR A 32 -9.66 -6.77 -8.35
C THR A 32 -9.64 -6.67 -9.87
N THR A 33 -10.83 -6.71 -10.49
CA THR A 33 -10.96 -6.77 -11.95
C THR A 33 -11.24 -5.42 -12.59
N HIS A 34 -11.42 -4.37 -11.80
CA HIS A 34 -11.71 -3.04 -12.34
C HIS A 34 -11.05 -1.97 -11.48
N GLU A 35 -10.96 -0.76 -12.00
CA GLU A 35 -10.46 0.37 -11.21
C GLU A 35 -11.45 0.67 -10.12
N VAL A 36 -10.95 0.81 -8.90
CA VAL A 36 -11.81 1.07 -7.74
C VAL A 36 -11.81 2.54 -7.40
N THR A 37 -12.87 2.96 -6.71
CA THR A 37 -12.94 4.31 -6.17
C THR A 37 -12.74 4.24 -4.66
N GLN A 38 -12.38 5.37 -4.08
CA GLN A 38 -12.23 5.43 -2.63
C GLN A 38 -13.54 5.06 -1.94
N ALA A 39 -14.67 5.52 -2.48
CA ALA A 39 -15.98 5.21 -1.90
C ALA A 39 -16.27 3.72 -1.89
N GLU A 40 -15.92 3.01 -2.96
CA GLU A 40 -16.12 1.56 -3.01
C GLU A 40 -15.37 0.85 -1.89
N LEU A 41 -14.13 1.27 -1.65
CA LEU A 41 -13.30 0.65 -0.63
C LEU A 41 -13.77 1.01 0.78
N GLU A 42 -14.25 2.23 0.97
CA GLU A 42 -14.71 2.67 2.29
C GLU A 42 -16.03 2.07 2.69
N THR A 43 -16.90 1.78 1.73
CA THR A 43 -18.20 1.18 2.02
C THR A 43 -18.12 -0.34 2.15
N GLY A 44 -16.96 -0.93 1.86
CA GLY A 44 -16.80 -2.37 1.97
C GLY A 44 -17.52 -3.16 0.90
N GLY A 45 -17.75 -2.56 -0.26
CA GLY A 45 -18.41 -3.24 -1.36
C GLY A 45 -17.66 -4.49 -1.79
N ALA A 46 -18.40 -5.48 -2.27
CA ALA A 46 -17.78 -6.71 -2.75
C ALA A 46 -17.04 -6.46 -4.04
N LEU A 47 -15.78 -6.88 -4.08
CA LEU A 47 -14.94 -6.75 -5.24
C LEU A 47 -14.72 -8.12 -5.86
N SER A 48 -14.68 -8.15 -7.20
CA SER A 48 -14.48 -9.40 -7.91
C SER A 48 -13.03 -9.85 -7.85
N ALA A 49 -12.79 -11.12 -7.60
CA ALA A 49 -11.46 -11.69 -7.65
C ALA A 49 -11.09 -11.93 -9.12
N PRO A 50 -9.86 -11.59 -9.52
CA PRO A 50 -9.42 -11.84 -10.89
C PRO A 50 -9.23 -13.33 -11.18
N HIS A 51 -9.30 -13.66 -12.47
CA HIS A 51 -8.97 -14.96 -13.00
C HIS A 51 -7.90 -14.76 -14.07
N PHE A 52 -7.37 -15.83 -14.62
CA PHE A 52 -6.32 -15.70 -15.63
C PHE A 52 -6.78 -14.94 -16.87
N ASN A 53 -8.07 -14.90 -17.13
CA ASN A 53 -8.64 -14.28 -18.33
C ASN A 53 -9.45 -13.02 -18.03
N THR A 54 -9.19 -12.35 -16.91
CA THR A 54 -9.84 -11.07 -16.58
C THR A 54 -8.77 -10.00 -16.38
N PRO A 55 -9.16 -8.72 -16.42
CA PRO A 55 -8.25 -7.67 -16.00
C PRO A 55 -7.85 -7.87 -14.55
N ALA A 56 -6.70 -7.32 -14.17
CA ALA A 56 -6.21 -7.40 -12.79
C ALA A 56 -5.63 -6.05 -12.39
N ILE A 57 -6.12 -5.52 -11.30
CA ILE A 57 -5.71 -4.21 -10.79
C ILE A 57 -5.39 -4.34 -9.30
N ALA A 58 -4.13 -4.05 -8.94
CA ALA A 58 -3.72 -3.97 -7.55
C ALA A 58 -4.06 -2.59 -7.03
N TYR A 59 -4.56 -2.51 -5.80
CA TYR A 59 -4.98 -1.24 -5.22
C TYR A 59 -4.58 -1.13 -3.75
N VAL A 60 -4.40 0.09 -3.30
CA VAL A 60 -4.18 0.38 -1.89
C VAL A 60 -4.90 1.67 -1.51
N LEU A 61 -5.53 1.68 -0.34
CA LEU A 61 -6.08 2.86 0.27
C LEU A 61 -5.39 3.02 1.63
N ALA A 62 -4.68 4.12 1.81
CA ALA A 62 -3.92 4.38 3.02
C ALA A 62 -4.27 5.75 3.58
N THR A 63 -4.00 5.96 4.87
CA THR A 63 -4.33 7.22 5.55
C THR A 63 -3.09 7.89 6.13
N ASN A 64 -3.21 9.19 6.35
CA ASN A 64 -2.22 10.01 7.06
C ASN A 64 -0.85 10.01 6.40
N LEU A 65 -0.84 10.12 5.08
CA LEU A 65 0.39 10.25 4.34
C LEU A 65 0.83 11.70 4.30
N LYS A 66 2.12 11.92 4.16
CA LYS A 66 2.71 13.25 4.19
C LYS A 66 3.34 13.59 2.86
N LYS A 67 3.45 14.89 2.59
CA LYS A 67 4.18 15.37 1.43
C LYS A 67 5.57 14.73 1.41
N GLY A 68 5.97 14.25 0.24
CA GLY A 68 7.27 13.61 0.06
C GLY A 68 7.26 12.11 0.28
N ASP A 69 6.19 11.54 0.85
CA ASP A 69 6.10 10.10 0.98
C ASP A 69 6.05 9.47 -0.41
N VAL A 70 6.75 8.35 -0.57
CA VAL A 70 6.71 7.58 -1.81
C VAL A 70 5.88 6.34 -1.57
N VAL A 71 4.80 6.21 -2.34
CA VAL A 71 3.89 5.06 -2.23
C VAL A 71 4.07 4.21 -3.48
N GLU A 72 4.37 2.94 -3.28
CA GLU A 72 4.57 2.02 -4.40
C GLU A 72 3.66 0.82 -4.23
N ILE A 73 2.86 0.54 -5.26
CA ILE A 73 1.98 -0.61 -5.31
C ILE A 73 2.41 -1.48 -6.49
N ALA A 74 2.43 -2.79 -6.31
CA ALA A 74 2.84 -3.71 -7.38
C ALA A 74 1.96 -4.94 -7.37
N LEU A 75 1.79 -5.53 -8.54
CA LEU A 75 1.14 -6.83 -8.71
C LEU A 75 2.25 -7.83 -8.95
N VAL A 76 2.38 -8.81 -8.06
CA VAL A 76 3.47 -9.78 -8.15
C VAL A 76 2.94 -11.21 -8.21
N ASN A 77 3.68 -12.05 -8.91
CA ASN A 77 3.46 -13.50 -8.96
C ASN A 77 4.74 -14.11 -8.41
N GLY A 78 4.68 -14.55 -7.15
CA GLY A 78 5.89 -14.99 -6.47
C GLY A 78 6.89 -13.85 -6.36
N GLU A 79 8.06 -14.01 -6.93
CA GLU A 79 9.10 -12.97 -6.89
C GLU A 79 9.09 -12.07 -8.13
N THR A 80 8.20 -12.36 -9.08
CA THR A 80 8.12 -11.60 -10.33
C THR A 80 7.13 -10.46 -10.20
N SER A 81 7.60 -9.23 -10.41
CA SER A 81 6.73 -8.06 -10.43
C SER A 81 6.21 -7.87 -11.85
N LEU A 82 4.90 -7.91 -12.02
CA LEU A 82 4.27 -7.80 -13.34
C LEU A 82 3.85 -6.37 -13.65
N LEU A 83 3.34 -5.66 -12.66
CA LEU A 83 2.87 -4.29 -12.82
C LEU A 83 3.29 -3.53 -11.57
N LYS A 84 3.63 -2.26 -11.74
CA LYS A 84 4.07 -1.43 -10.64
C LYS A 84 3.66 0.01 -10.90
N ASN A 85 3.26 0.70 -9.84
CA ASN A 85 3.00 2.13 -9.90
C ASN A 85 3.54 2.76 -8.63
N ALA A 86 4.32 3.81 -8.78
CA ALA A 86 4.91 4.51 -7.65
C ALA A 86 4.67 6.00 -7.80
N GLU A 87 4.28 6.65 -6.70
CA GLU A 87 4.01 8.07 -6.69
C GLU A 87 4.67 8.72 -5.49
N THR A 88 5.25 9.90 -5.73
CA THR A 88 5.77 10.75 -4.66
C THR A 88 4.70 11.80 -4.41
N LEU A 89 4.26 11.92 -3.16
CA LEU A 89 3.14 12.81 -2.85
C LEU A 89 3.58 14.27 -2.87
N ALA A 90 2.79 15.09 -3.55
CA ALA A 90 3.04 16.53 -3.65
C ALA A 90 2.54 17.27 -2.43
N GLU A 91 1.67 16.66 -1.64
CA GLU A 91 1.09 17.27 -0.44
C GLU A 91 0.61 16.20 0.52
N ASP A 92 0.28 16.59 1.74
CA ASP A 92 -0.26 15.68 2.74
C ASP A 92 -1.59 15.11 2.25
N GLN A 93 -1.83 13.83 2.50
CA GLN A 93 -3.07 13.17 2.12
C GLN A 93 -3.67 12.46 3.33
N ALA A 94 -4.88 12.88 3.71
CA ALA A 94 -5.60 12.19 4.77
C ALA A 94 -5.99 10.78 4.33
N ARG A 95 -6.36 10.64 3.07
CA ARG A 95 -6.66 9.35 2.45
C ARG A 95 -6.11 9.37 1.04
N TYR A 96 -5.50 8.27 0.64
CA TYR A 96 -4.84 8.19 -0.66
C TYR A 96 -5.05 6.83 -1.29
N LEU A 97 -5.56 6.85 -2.50
CA LEU A 97 -5.81 5.65 -3.30
C LEU A 97 -4.80 5.58 -4.44
N LEU A 98 -4.10 4.47 -4.54
CA LEU A 98 -3.17 4.24 -5.64
C LEU A 98 -3.45 2.88 -6.23
N GLN A 99 -3.39 2.78 -7.55
CA GLN A 99 -3.69 1.56 -8.26
C GLN A 99 -2.63 1.27 -9.32
N ALA A 100 -2.38 -0.01 -9.55
CA ALA A 100 -1.50 -0.47 -10.62
C ALA A 100 -2.19 -1.63 -11.31
N GLY A 101 -2.35 -1.55 -12.63
CA GLY A 101 -2.99 -2.64 -13.33
C GLY A 101 -3.32 -2.30 -14.76
N LYS A 102 -3.92 -3.28 -15.43
CA LYS A 102 -4.36 -3.13 -16.79
C LYS A 102 -5.81 -3.50 -16.91
N ARG A 103 -6.53 -2.72 -17.68
CA ARG A 103 -7.94 -2.99 -17.99
C ARG A 103 -8.09 -4.17 -18.94
N SER A 104 -7.01 -4.56 -19.56
CA SER A 104 -7.01 -5.73 -20.45
C SER A 104 -6.01 -6.73 -19.94
N MET A 105 -6.25 -8.00 -20.20
CA MET A 105 -5.33 -9.05 -19.82
C MET A 105 -4.23 -9.19 -20.86
N PRO A 106 -3.08 -9.79 -20.48
CA PRO A 106 -2.05 -10.10 -21.45
C PRO A 106 -2.56 -11.10 -22.50
N ALA A 107 -1.92 -11.11 -23.67
CA ALA A 107 -2.25 -12.09 -24.70
C ALA A 107 -2.07 -13.49 -24.12
N GLY A 108 -3.09 -14.34 -24.24
CA GLY A 108 -3.06 -15.69 -23.68
C GLY A 108 -3.39 -15.77 -22.21
N GLY A 109 -3.74 -14.65 -21.59
CA GLY A 109 -4.10 -14.60 -20.17
C GLY A 109 -2.90 -14.36 -19.26
N TRP A 110 -3.16 -14.29 -17.97
CA TRP A 110 -2.12 -14.12 -16.97
C TRP A 110 -1.39 -15.44 -16.73
N PRO A 111 -0.09 -15.41 -16.47
CA PRO A 111 0.61 -16.64 -16.10
C PRO A 111 -0.02 -17.29 -14.88
N GLU A 112 0.03 -18.61 -14.86
CA GLU A 112 -0.50 -19.37 -13.73
C GLU A 112 0.25 -19.05 -12.43
N GLY A 113 -0.47 -19.08 -11.31
CA GLY A 113 0.16 -18.88 -10.01
C GLY A 113 -0.71 -18.08 -9.06
N SER A 114 -0.16 -17.82 -7.89
CA SER A 114 -0.81 -16.99 -6.88
C SER A 114 -0.26 -15.58 -6.93
N TYR A 115 -1.14 -14.61 -6.97
CA TYR A 115 -0.78 -13.20 -7.12
C TYR A 115 -1.04 -12.44 -5.83
N GLN A 116 -0.22 -11.44 -5.59
CA GLN A 116 -0.40 -10.55 -4.43
C GLN A 116 -0.19 -9.11 -4.86
N ALA A 117 -0.90 -8.21 -4.19
CA ALA A 117 -0.59 -6.79 -4.26
C ALA A 117 0.42 -6.52 -3.16
N THR A 118 1.52 -5.86 -3.48
CA THR A 118 2.53 -5.50 -2.49
C THR A 118 2.57 -3.99 -2.37
N LEU A 119 2.72 -3.52 -1.14
CA LEU A 119 2.74 -2.11 -0.83
C LEU A 119 4.03 -1.76 -0.13
N LYS A 120 4.62 -0.66 -0.57
CA LYS A 120 5.80 -0.11 0.09
C LYS A 120 5.62 1.39 0.21
N ILE A 121 5.73 1.90 1.42
CA ILE A 121 5.70 3.35 1.65
C ILE A 121 7.02 3.74 2.27
N THR A 122 7.67 4.75 1.69
CA THR A 122 8.97 5.25 2.12
C THR A 122 8.84 6.71 2.52
N ARG A 123 9.42 7.05 3.65
CA ARG A 123 9.44 8.44 4.13
C ARG A 123 10.88 8.82 4.44
N ASP A 124 11.35 9.91 3.81
CA ASP A 124 12.73 10.39 3.99
C ASP A 124 13.76 9.30 3.71
N GLY A 125 13.48 8.49 2.68
CA GLY A 125 14.38 7.42 2.27
C GLY A 125 14.34 6.18 3.14
N LYS A 126 13.46 6.13 4.12
CA LYS A 126 13.36 4.99 5.04
C LYS A 126 12.05 4.24 4.87
N PRO A 127 12.07 2.92 4.91
CA PRO A 127 10.83 2.14 4.83
C PRO A 127 9.91 2.50 6.00
N LEU A 128 8.67 2.81 5.70
CA LEU A 128 7.65 3.12 6.70
C LEU A 128 6.63 2.00 6.80
N VAL A 129 6.20 1.46 5.65
CA VAL A 129 5.23 0.38 5.58
C VAL A 129 5.69 -0.59 4.51
N GLY A 130 5.55 -1.88 4.79
CA GLY A 130 5.74 -2.94 3.81
C GLY A 130 4.71 -4.03 4.07
N GLU A 131 3.75 -4.19 3.16
CA GLU A 131 2.67 -5.16 3.32
C GLU A 131 2.35 -5.86 2.01
N SER A 132 1.76 -7.04 2.13
CA SER A 132 1.28 -7.81 0.98
C SER A 132 -0.15 -8.23 1.25
N SER A 133 -0.97 -8.24 0.20
CA SER A 133 -2.33 -8.74 0.31
C SER A 133 -2.32 -10.26 0.41
N LYS A 134 -3.47 -10.85 0.70
CA LYS A 134 -3.62 -12.30 0.67
C LYS A 134 -3.37 -12.80 -0.76
N PRO A 135 -2.76 -13.98 -0.91
CA PRO A 135 -2.57 -14.53 -2.25
C PRO A 135 -3.91 -14.79 -2.94
N VAL A 136 -3.96 -14.48 -4.22
CA VAL A 136 -5.15 -14.70 -5.06
C VAL A 136 -4.73 -15.58 -6.22
N PRO A 137 -5.25 -16.82 -6.33
CA PRO A 137 -4.91 -17.66 -7.45
C PRO A 137 -5.63 -17.16 -8.71
N PHE A 138 -4.88 -17.08 -9.79
CA PHE A 138 -5.44 -16.71 -11.10
C PHE A 138 -5.66 -18.03 -11.87
N ASP A 139 -6.83 -18.58 -11.75
CA ASP A 139 -7.17 -19.86 -12.38
C ASP A 139 -8.30 -19.77 -13.41
#